data_8c4b96652146ffec2b5c83e05ff25bd5
#
_entry.id   8c4b96652146ffec2b5c83e05ff25bd5
#
_cell.length_a   1.000
_cell.length_b   1.000
_cell.length_c   1.000
_cell.angle_alpha   90.00
_cell.angle_beta   90.00
_cell.angle_gamma   90.00
#
_symmetry.space_group_name_H-M   'P 1'
#
loop_
_entity.id
_entity.type
_entity.pdbx_description
1 polymer ?
#
loop_
_entity_poly.entity_id
_entity_poly.type
_entity_poly.pdbx_seq_one_letter_code
_entity_poly.pdbx_strand_id
1 'polypeptide(L)'
;MQPEEKILILRKPVSIGSGENAVIYDKLTLREPTAGELDKAMAASTNIGIGILLISQVAAIPRAAVEKLCQRDFTEANEYLGGFTDDGPTDAAA
;
A
#
# COMPACT_ATOMS: atom_id res chain seq x y z
N MET A 1 -11.84 -6.36 -13.26
CA MET A 1 -10.63 -5.66 -13.73
C MET A 1 -10.27 -4.53 -12.80
N GLN A 2 -9.01 -4.41 -12.45
CA GLN A 2 -8.57 -3.34 -11.57
C GLN A 2 -8.28 -2.09 -12.36
N PRO A 3 -8.64 -0.91 -11.84
CA PRO A 3 -8.17 0.32 -12.47
C PRO A 3 -6.66 0.42 -12.36
N GLU A 4 -6.03 1.11 -13.31
CA GLU A 4 -4.58 1.24 -13.30
C GLU A 4 -4.09 2.10 -12.16
N GLU A 5 -4.92 3.04 -11.72
CA GLU A 5 -4.63 3.88 -10.58
C GLU A 5 -5.86 3.99 -9.72
N LYS A 6 -5.61 4.13 -8.42
CA LYS A 6 -6.69 4.37 -7.48
C LYS A 6 -6.24 5.42 -6.49
N ILE A 7 -7.08 6.42 -6.27
CA ILE A 7 -6.87 7.38 -5.20
C ILE A 7 -7.74 6.96 -4.03
N LEU A 8 -7.10 6.56 -2.95
CA LEU A 8 -7.80 6.13 -1.74
C LEU A 8 -7.81 7.30 -0.76
N ILE A 9 -9.00 7.82 -0.49
CA ILE A 9 -9.15 8.87 0.50
C ILE A 9 -9.15 8.22 1.88
N LEU A 10 -8.23 8.64 2.73
CA LEU A 10 -8.07 8.02 4.04
C LEU A 10 -9.20 8.42 4.97
N ARG A 11 -9.76 7.44 5.66
CA ARG A 11 -10.76 7.69 6.69
C ARG A 11 -10.15 8.43 7.86
N LYS A 12 -8.88 8.13 8.14
CA LYS A 12 -8.13 8.79 9.20
C LYS A 12 -6.82 9.28 8.61
N PRO A 13 -6.68 10.58 8.38
CA PRO A 13 -5.42 11.11 7.87
C PRO A 13 -4.27 10.80 8.80
N VAL A 14 -3.08 10.68 8.22
CA VAL A 14 -1.87 10.32 8.94
C VAL A 14 -0.95 11.53 8.99
N SER A 15 -0.39 11.80 10.16
CA SER A 15 0.54 12.89 10.34
C SER A 15 1.90 12.34 10.78
N ILE A 16 2.95 12.76 10.09
CA ILE A 16 4.33 12.38 10.42
C ILE A 16 5.07 13.66 10.78
N GLY A 17 5.82 13.62 11.88
CA GLY A 17 6.55 14.77 12.37
C GLY A 17 5.71 15.55 13.36
N SER A 18 6.15 16.77 13.69
CA SER A 18 5.45 17.58 14.66
C SER A 18 5.58 19.04 14.31
N GLY A 19 4.63 19.84 14.84
CA GLY A 19 4.64 21.27 14.66
C GLY A 19 4.58 21.67 13.21
N GLU A 20 5.38 22.65 12.86
CA GLU A 20 5.37 23.19 11.50
C GLU A 20 5.95 22.24 10.49
N ASN A 21 6.71 21.24 10.94
CA ASN A 21 7.35 20.28 10.04
C ASN A 21 6.50 19.03 9.82
N ALA A 22 5.29 18.99 10.39
CA ALA A 22 4.44 17.84 10.22
C ALA A 22 3.97 17.73 8.77
N VAL A 23 3.99 16.50 8.25
CA VAL A 23 3.48 16.19 6.92
C VAL A 23 2.21 15.38 7.10
N ILE A 24 1.13 15.81 6.45
CA ILE A 24 -0.16 15.16 6.61
C ILE A 24 -0.50 14.46 5.31
N TYR A 25 -0.83 13.18 5.43
CA TYR A 25 -1.30 12.37 4.32
C TYR A 25 -2.78 12.13 4.50
N ASP A 26 -3.59 12.59 3.57
CA ASP A 26 -5.04 12.38 3.63
C ASP A 26 -5.54 11.48 2.50
N LYS A 27 -4.64 11.06 1.63
CA LYS A 27 -4.98 10.15 0.55
C LYS A 27 -3.74 9.38 0.13
N LEU A 28 -3.97 8.25 -0.51
CA LEU A 28 -2.91 7.45 -1.13
C LEU A 28 -3.20 7.33 -2.61
N THR A 29 -2.17 7.50 -3.43
CA THR A 29 -2.28 7.23 -4.86
C THR A 29 -1.65 5.87 -5.11
N LEU A 30 -2.49 4.91 -5.48
CA LEU A 30 -2.07 3.52 -5.64
C LEU A 30 -2.08 3.15 -7.11
N ARG A 31 -1.21 2.23 -7.47
CA ARG A 31 -1.09 1.71 -8.83
C ARG A 31 -0.60 0.28 -8.76
N GLU A 32 -0.53 -0.37 -9.91
CA GLU A 32 0.01 -1.72 -9.94
C GLU A 32 1.49 -1.70 -9.55
N PRO A 33 1.90 -2.56 -8.61
CA PRO A 33 3.32 -2.64 -8.23
C PRO A 33 4.15 -3.24 -9.36
N THR A 34 5.42 -2.86 -9.40
CA THR A 34 6.36 -3.53 -10.30
C THR A 34 6.91 -4.78 -9.62
N ALA A 35 7.52 -5.66 -10.43
CA ALA A 35 8.14 -6.86 -9.88
C ALA A 35 9.24 -6.52 -8.89
N GLY A 36 10.01 -5.45 -9.15
CA GLY A 36 11.05 -5.04 -8.22
C GLY A 36 10.50 -4.58 -6.89
N GLU A 37 9.36 -3.91 -6.92
CA GLU A 37 8.70 -3.47 -5.68
C GLU A 37 8.19 -4.66 -4.89
N LEU A 38 7.64 -5.65 -5.58
CA LEU A 38 7.20 -6.88 -4.92
C LEU A 38 8.38 -7.60 -4.27
N ASP A 39 9.49 -7.69 -4.99
CA ASP A 39 10.67 -8.35 -4.46
C ASP A 39 11.15 -7.68 -3.18
N LYS A 40 11.21 -6.35 -3.16
CA LYS A 40 11.62 -5.63 -1.98
C LYS A 40 10.65 -5.83 -0.82
N ALA A 41 9.36 -5.84 -1.12
CA ALA A 41 8.35 -6.01 -0.08
C ALA A 41 8.42 -7.40 0.53
N MET A 42 8.74 -8.42 -0.29
CA MET A 42 8.82 -9.79 0.20
C MET A 42 9.97 -10.01 1.16
N ALA A 43 10.88 -9.06 1.29
CA ALA A 43 11.93 -9.15 2.28
C ALA A 43 11.41 -9.02 3.71
N ALA A 44 10.20 -8.51 3.89
CA ALA A 44 9.61 -8.44 5.23
C ALA A 44 9.28 -9.84 5.73
N SER A 45 9.35 -10.01 7.06
CA SER A 45 9.17 -11.33 7.66
C SER A 45 7.73 -11.67 7.99
N THR A 46 6.81 -10.72 7.84
CA THR A 46 5.40 -10.97 8.13
C THR A 46 4.53 -10.49 6.98
N ASN A 47 3.33 -11.06 6.87
CA ASN A 47 2.39 -10.64 5.83
C ASN A 47 2.01 -9.16 5.97
N ILE A 48 1.82 -8.72 7.20
CA ILE A 48 1.53 -7.31 7.46
C ILE A 48 2.70 -6.44 7.00
N GLY A 49 3.93 -6.86 7.32
CA GLY A 49 5.12 -6.12 6.90
C GLY A 49 5.26 -6.03 5.40
N ILE A 50 4.92 -7.12 4.69
CA ILE A 50 4.95 -7.11 3.24
C ILE A 50 3.98 -6.05 2.71
N GLY A 51 2.77 -6.01 3.26
CA GLY A 51 1.78 -5.02 2.86
C GLY A 51 2.25 -3.59 3.13
N ILE A 52 2.85 -3.38 4.31
CA ILE A 52 3.36 -2.06 4.67
C ILE A 52 4.42 -1.59 3.68
N LEU A 53 5.39 -2.45 3.37
CA LEU A 53 6.45 -2.09 2.45
C LEU A 53 5.93 -1.84 1.05
N LEU A 54 4.98 -2.67 0.60
CA LEU A 54 4.45 -2.53 -0.73
C LEU A 54 3.68 -1.22 -0.89
N ILE A 55 2.83 -0.88 0.08
CA ILE A 55 2.09 0.37 0.05
C ILE A 55 3.06 1.56 0.09
N SER A 56 4.09 1.47 0.93
CA SER A 56 5.09 2.54 1.01
C SER A 56 5.73 2.82 -0.34
N GLN A 57 6.11 1.76 -1.05
CA GLN A 57 6.75 1.93 -2.34
C GLN A 57 5.78 2.45 -3.40
N VAL A 58 4.59 1.88 -3.46
CA VAL A 58 3.62 2.23 -4.50
C VAL A 58 3.10 3.65 -4.29
N ALA A 59 2.77 4.01 -3.06
CA ALA A 59 2.25 5.34 -2.76
C ALA A 59 3.35 6.38 -2.59
N ALA A 60 4.61 5.95 -2.55
CA ALA A 60 5.76 6.84 -2.40
C ALA A 60 5.69 7.66 -1.12
N ILE A 61 5.34 6.99 -0.01
CA ILE A 61 5.30 7.63 1.30
C ILE A 61 6.18 6.82 2.26
N PRO A 62 6.64 7.44 3.35
CA PRO A 62 7.52 6.72 4.30
C PRO A 62 6.80 5.53 4.92
N ARG A 63 7.58 4.50 5.24
CA ARG A 63 7.02 3.35 5.95
C ARG A 63 6.30 3.76 7.23
N ALA A 64 6.87 4.73 7.95
CA ALA A 64 6.26 5.20 9.19
C ALA A 64 4.86 5.72 8.99
N ALA A 65 4.58 6.34 7.83
CA ALA A 65 3.24 6.82 7.53
C ALA A 65 2.29 5.65 7.30
N VAL A 66 2.75 4.62 6.59
CA VAL A 66 1.91 3.45 6.33
C VAL A 66 1.57 2.74 7.64
N GLU A 67 2.53 2.68 8.56
CA GLU A 67 2.32 2.02 9.84
C GLU A 67 1.25 2.71 10.68
N LYS A 68 0.93 3.95 10.38
CA LYS A 68 -0.08 4.71 11.11
C LYS A 68 -1.45 4.68 10.46
N LEU A 69 -1.61 4.03 9.32
CA LEU A 69 -2.91 3.90 8.69
C LEU A 69 -3.86 3.13 9.61
N CYS A 70 -5.13 3.54 9.63
CA CYS A 70 -6.10 2.74 10.36
C CYS A 70 -6.29 1.42 9.63
N GLN A 71 -6.78 0.42 10.35
CA GLN A 71 -6.88 -0.92 9.80
C GLN A 71 -7.72 -0.96 8.53
N ARG A 72 -8.82 -0.21 8.50
CA ARG A 72 -9.69 -0.22 7.32
C ARG A 72 -9.00 0.35 6.10
N ASP A 73 -8.25 1.43 6.27
CA ASP A 73 -7.53 2.03 5.14
C ASP A 73 -6.42 1.11 4.66
N PHE A 74 -5.70 0.51 5.60
CA PHE A 74 -4.65 -0.45 5.28
C PHE A 74 -5.22 -1.64 4.50
N THR A 75 -6.33 -2.18 4.97
CA THR A 75 -6.97 -3.33 4.33
C THR A 75 -7.44 -2.98 2.93
N GLU A 76 -8.05 -1.82 2.77
CA GLU A 76 -8.53 -1.42 1.46
C GLU A 76 -7.38 -1.24 0.46
N ALA A 77 -6.27 -0.64 0.91
CA ALA A 77 -5.10 -0.49 0.06
C ALA A 77 -4.54 -1.86 -0.34
N ASN A 78 -4.44 -2.77 0.62
CA ASN A 78 -3.93 -4.11 0.33
C ASN A 78 -4.83 -4.88 -0.63
N GLU A 79 -6.14 -4.74 -0.49
CA GLU A 79 -7.06 -5.42 -1.38
C GLU A 79 -6.91 -4.93 -2.81
N TYR A 80 -6.73 -3.62 -2.97
CA TYR A 80 -6.52 -3.08 -4.31
C TYR A 80 -5.23 -3.65 -4.91
N LEU A 81 -4.13 -3.63 -4.15
CA LEU A 81 -2.86 -4.13 -4.66
C LEU A 81 -2.90 -5.63 -4.91
N GLY A 82 -3.61 -6.37 -4.05
CA GLY A 82 -3.76 -7.80 -4.23
C GLY A 82 -4.57 -8.18 -5.46
N GLY A 83 -5.43 -7.28 -5.91
CA GLY A 83 -6.24 -7.55 -7.09
C GLY A 83 -5.42 -7.76 -8.35
N PHE A 84 -4.24 -7.17 -8.42
CA PHE A 84 -3.38 -7.40 -9.57
C PHE A 84 -2.75 -8.78 -9.54
N THR A 85 -2.51 -9.31 -8.35
CA THR A 85 -1.95 -10.64 -8.17
C THR A 85 -2.97 -11.72 -8.49
N ASP A 86 -4.22 -11.46 -8.12
CA ASP A 86 -5.28 -12.46 -8.24
C ASP A 86 -5.76 -12.66 -9.66
N ASP A 87 -5.33 -11.80 -10.58
CA ASP A 87 -5.71 -11.96 -11.96
C ASP A 87 -5.04 -13.10 -12.64
N GLY A 88 -4.17 -13.70 -12.01
CA GLY A 88 -3.50 -14.81 -12.60
C GLY A 88 -4.46 -15.93 -12.73
N PRO A 89 -4.47 -16.58 -13.61
CA PRO A 89 -5.17 -17.78 -13.56
C PRO A 89 -4.37 -18.80 -12.87
N THR A 90 -4.52 -18.16 -12.32
CA THR A 90 -4.05 -18.59 -11.65
C THR A 90 -3.96 -19.66 -11.72
N ASP A 91 -4.36 -19.49 -12.02
CA ASP A 91 -4.37 -20.11 -12.09
C ASP A 91 -3.90 -20.80 -12.44
N ALA A 92 -3.75 -20.69 -12.54
CA ALA A 92 -3.33 -21.19 -12.79
C ALA A 92 -2.80 -21.94 -12.51
N ALA A 93 -2.79 -21.90 -12.34
CA ALA A 93 -2.33 -22.54 -12.05
C ALA A 93 -2.35 -23.45 -12.20
N ALA A 94 -2.62 -23.36 -12.47
CA ALA A 94 -2.64 -24.17 -12.45
C ALA A 94 -2.31 -24.84 -12.74
#